data_0db27f4d5ede2c812cbd3b5e00355fb9
#
_entry.id   0db27f4d5ede2c812cbd3b5e00355fb9
#
_cell.length_a   1.000
_cell.length_b   1.000
_cell.length_c   1.000
_cell.angle_alpha   90.00
_cell.angle_beta   90.00
_cell.angle_gamma   90.00
#
_symmetry.space_group_name_H-M   'P 1'
#
loop_
_entity.id
_entity.type
_entity.pdbx_description
1 polymer ?
#
loop_
_entity_poly.entity_id
_entity_poly.type
_entity_poly.pdbx_seq_one_letter_code
_entity_poly.pdbx_strand_id
1 'polypeptide(L)'
;VIEFYKKKDEQSFRTELFEINKVNQLSEKMQSKIVEEIEITPEEVRQFFNSIPKYERPVFGAELELAQIVINPEVSSEDEQKVIDRLETIKNDIVVNGSSFATKAILYSQDPGSRSTGGKYTLNRNRPQMVKEFRDAAYRLREGEVSDPFKTPNGWHIIKVDKIRGQEVD
;
A
#
# COMPACT_ATOMS: atom_id res chain seq x y z
N VAL A 1 18.72 -16.88 -19.28
CA VAL A 1 17.73 -17.96 -19.09
C VAL A 1 18.39 -19.32 -19.31
N ILE A 2 19.00 -19.60 -20.48
CA ILE A 2 19.62 -20.88 -20.84
C ILE A 2 20.71 -21.27 -19.83
N GLU A 3 21.58 -20.33 -19.48
CA GLU A 3 22.64 -20.50 -18.51
C GLU A 3 22.11 -20.78 -17.08
N PHE A 4 21.04 -20.11 -16.70
CA PHE A 4 20.35 -20.30 -15.41
C PHE A 4 19.82 -21.74 -15.26
N TYR A 5 19.25 -22.30 -16.33
CA TYR A 5 18.73 -23.67 -16.34
C TYR A 5 19.78 -24.74 -16.72
N LYS A 6 21.05 -24.35 -16.84
CA LYS A 6 22.18 -25.25 -17.20
C LYS A 6 21.95 -26.08 -18.47
N LYS A 7 21.32 -25.47 -19.49
CA LYS A 7 21.05 -26.11 -20.77
C LYS A 7 22.13 -25.78 -21.81
N LYS A 8 22.38 -26.70 -22.74
CA LYS A 8 23.45 -26.54 -23.72
C LYS A 8 23.16 -25.49 -24.79
N ASP A 9 21.91 -25.44 -25.24
CA ASP A 9 21.45 -24.51 -26.29
C ASP A 9 19.94 -24.27 -26.18
N GLU A 10 19.47 -23.26 -26.92
CA GLU A 10 18.05 -22.88 -26.92
C GLU A 10 17.13 -23.95 -27.52
N GLN A 11 17.63 -24.67 -28.51
CA GLN A 11 16.84 -25.70 -29.21
C GLN A 11 16.53 -26.89 -28.30
N SER A 12 17.56 -27.39 -27.59
CA SER A 12 17.37 -28.47 -26.61
C SER A 12 16.48 -28.05 -25.46
N PHE A 13 16.58 -26.79 -24.99
CA PHE A 13 15.70 -26.26 -23.96
C PHE A 13 14.24 -26.17 -24.41
N ARG A 14 13.99 -25.71 -25.65
CA ARG A 14 12.64 -25.65 -26.23
C ARG A 14 12.04 -27.04 -26.40
N THR A 15 12.83 -28.01 -26.89
CA THR A 15 12.36 -29.38 -27.06
C THR A 15 12.00 -30.02 -25.74
N GLU A 16 12.81 -29.84 -24.71
CA GLU A 16 12.55 -30.36 -23.36
C GLU A 16 11.29 -29.73 -22.75
N LEU A 17 11.13 -28.41 -22.85
CA LEU A 17 9.93 -27.71 -22.39
C LEU A 17 8.68 -28.19 -23.14
N PHE A 18 8.80 -28.41 -24.44
CA PHE A 18 7.68 -28.93 -25.25
C PHE A 18 7.26 -30.33 -24.78
N GLU A 19 8.22 -31.25 -24.56
CA GLU A 19 7.90 -32.60 -24.09
C GLU A 19 7.30 -32.60 -22.68
N ILE A 20 7.84 -31.77 -21.76
CA ILE A 20 7.28 -31.63 -20.42
C ILE A 20 5.82 -31.10 -20.49
N ASN A 21 5.60 -30.03 -21.24
CA ASN A 21 4.27 -29.46 -21.39
C ASN A 21 3.28 -30.44 -22.08
N LYS A 22 3.75 -31.17 -23.08
CA LYS A 22 2.96 -32.18 -23.74
C LYS A 22 2.53 -33.31 -22.81
N VAL A 23 3.45 -33.81 -21.98
CA VAL A 23 3.14 -34.83 -20.97
C VAL A 23 2.13 -34.33 -19.97
N ASN A 24 2.31 -33.11 -19.45
CA ASN A 24 1.41 -32.47 -18.49
C ASN A 24 0.00 -32.32 -19.11
N GLN A 25 -0.10 -31.75 -20.31
CA GLN A 25 -1.39 -31.59 -21.00
C GLN A 25 -2.08 -32.91 -21.29
N LEU A 26 -1.31 -33.95 -21.68
CA LEU A 26 -1.87 -35.28 -21.90
C LEU A 26 -2.40 -35.89 -20.61
N SER A 27 -1.66 -35.72 -19.49
CA SER A 27 -2.09 -36.19 -18.17
C SER A 27 -3.36 -35.48 -17.72
N GLU A 28 -3.43 -34.14 -17.84
CA GLU A 28 -4.63 -33.36 -17.52
C GLU A 28 -5.83 -33.78 -18.37
N LYS A 29 -5.66 -33.94 -19.69
CA LYS A 29 -6.71 -34.39 -20.56
C LYS A 29 -7.18 -35.81 -20.23
N MET A 30 -6.26 -36.70 -19.87
CA MET A 30 -6.61 -38.06 -19.48
C MET A 30 -7.38 -38.07 -18.15
N GLN A 31 -6.93 -37.30 -17.17
CA GLN A 31 -7.67 -37.14 -15.90
C GLN A 31 -9.08 -36.59 -16.15
N SER A 32 -9.20 -35.51 -16.94
CA SER A 32 -10.50 -34.93 -17.28
C SER A 32 -11.41 -35.96 -17.95
N LYS A 33 -10.87 -36.75 -18.87
CA LYS A 33 -11.65 -37.75 -19.55
C LYS A 33 -12.12 -38.91 -18.66
N ILE A 34 -11.30 -39.27 -17.66
CA ILE A 34 -11.67 -40.33 -16.70
C ILE A 34 -12.82 -39.87 -15.80
N VAL A 35 -12.84 -38.56 -15.41
CA VAL A 35 -13.85 -38.01 -14.50
C VAL A 35 -15.08 -37.44 -15.22
N GLU A 36 -15.02 -37.23 -16.54
CA GLU A 36 -16.06 -36.56 -17.32
C GLU A 36 -17.43 -37.29 -17.24
N GLU A 37 -17.40 -38.62 -17.11
CA GLU A 37 -18.60 -39.48 -17.04
C GLU A 37 -19.03 -39.79 -15.61
N ILE A 38 -18.33 -39.23 -14.59
CA ILE A 38 -18.64 -39.51 -13.21
C ILE A 38 -19.65 -38.46 -12.68
N GLU A 39 -20.89 -38.89 -12.51
CA GLU A 39 -21.91 -38.11 -11.84
C GLU A 39 -21.90 -38.44 -10.34
N ILE A 40 -21.65 -37.45 -9.53
CA ILE A 40 -21.67 -37.59 -8.06
C ILE A 40 -22.99 -37.07 -7.53
N THR A 41 -23.74 -37.91 -6.85
CA THR A 41 -25.02 -37.53 -6.25
C THR A 41 -24.81 -36.82 -4.89
N PRO A 42 -25.72 -35.93 -4.46
CA PRO A 42 -25.66 -35.31 -3.13
C PRO A 42 -25.65 -36.33 -1.98
N GLU A 43 -26.24 -37.51 -2.18
CA GLU A 43 -26.25 -38.56 -1.19
C GLU A 43 -24.87 -39.23 -1.04
N GLU A 44 -24.17 -39.47 -2.11
CA GLU A 44 -22.79 -39.99 -2.09
C GLU A 44 -21.84 -39.00 -1.40
N VAL A 45 -22.01 -37.70 -1.65
CA VAL A 45 -21.25 -36.65 -0.95
C VAL A 45 -21.51 -36.70 0.55
N ARG A 46 -22.76 -36.84 0.99
CA ARG A 46 -23.12 -36.97 2.41
C ARG A 46 -22.54 -38.23 3.03
N GLN A 47 -22.63 -39.38 2.34
CA GLN A 47 -22.06 -40.62 2.84
C GLN A 47 -20.55 -40.53 2.98
N PHE A 48 -19.86 -39.97 2.00
CA PHE A 48 -18.42 -39.72 2.08
C PHE A 48 -18.07 -38.81 3.24
N PHE A 49 -18.74 -37.66 3.38
CA PHE A 49 -18.52 -36.74 4.49
C PHE A 49 -18.75 -37.40 5.86
N ASN A 50 -19.77 -38.25 5.98
CA ASN A 50 -20.06 -38.94 7.21
C ASN A 50 -19.05 -40.05 7.50
N SER A 51 -18.38 -40.60 6.50
CA SER A 51 -17.31 -41.59 6.68
C SER A 51 -16.01 -41.00 7.24
N ILE A 52 -15.81 -39.68 7.07
CA ILE A 52 -14.64 -38.99 7.62
C ILE A 52 -14.75 -38.93 9.16
N PRO A 53 -13.74 -39.39 9.90
CA PRO A 53 -13.72 -39.25 11.37
C PRO A 53 -13.91 -37.79 11.79
N LYS A 54 -14.63 -37.56 12.88
CA LYS A 54 -14.97 -36.20 13.34
C LYS A 54 -13.76 -35.26 13.52
N TYR A 55 -12.63 -35.81 13.94
CA TYR A 55 -11.38 -35.04 14.15
C TYR A 55 -10.63 -34.71 12.84
N GLU A 56 -10.97 -35.37 11.74
CA GLU A 56 -10.40 -35.12 10.40
C GLU A 56 -11.32 -34.26 9.53
N ARG A 57 -12.56 -34.02 9.96
CA ARG A 57 -13.48 -33.18 9.19
C ARG A 57 -13.02 -31.74 9.17
N PRO A 58 -13.05 -31.07 8.01
CA PRO A 58 -12.73 -29.66 7.94
C PRO A 58 -13.68 -28.85 8.84
N VAL A 59 -13.10 -28.06 9.74
CA VAL A 59 -13.85 -27.13 10.59
C VAL A 59 -13.86 -25.77 9.87
N PHE A 60 -15.01 -25.39 9.40
CA PHE A 60 -15.21 -24.04 8.89
C PHE A 60 -15.48 -23.11 10.09
N GLY A 61 -14.73 -22.04 10.21
CA GLY A 61 -15.02 -20.98 11.16
C GLY A 61 -16.40 -20.35 10.89
N ALA A 62 -17.01 -19.77 11.90
CA ALA A 62 -18.24 -19.02 11.71
C ALA A 62 -17.98 -17.84 10.78
N GLU A 63 -18.71 -17.76 9.68
CA GLU A 63 -18.77 -16.57 8.85
C GLU A 63 -19.83 -15.63 9.43
N LEU A 64 -19.42 -14.39 9.67
CA LEU A 64 -20.30 -13.33 10.15
C LEU A 64 -20.56 -12.38 8.98
N GLU A 65 -21.80 -12.27 8.60
CA GLU A 65 -22.25 -11.22 7.68
C GLU A 65 -22.49 -9.95 8.50
N LEU A 66 -21.66 -8.94 8.28
CA LEU A 66 -21.71 -7.68 9.03
C LEU A 66 -22.11 -6.54 8.12
N ALA A 67 -23.01 -5.69 8.60
CA ALA A 67 -23.30 -4.40 8.02
C ALA A 67 -22.72 -3.30 8.91
N GLN A 68 -22.03 -2.33 8.29
CA GLN A 68 -21.46 -1.18 9.00
C GLN A 68 -22.07 0.13 8.47
N ILE A 69 -22.45 0.99 9.39
CA ILE A 69 -22.79 2.38 9.09
C ILE A 69 -21.65 3.25 9.58
N VAL A 70 -20.99 3.97 8.67
CA VAL A 70 -19.93 4.92 9.00
C VAL A 70 -20.45 6.33 8.78
N ILE A 71 -20.40 7.15 9.82
CA ILE A 71 -20.71 8.59 9.76
C ILE A 71 -19.38 9.31 10.01
N ASN A 72 -18.87 9.98 8.98
CA ASN A 72 -17.72 10.86 9.13
C ASN A 72 -18.25 12.24 9.55
N PRO A 73 -17.90 12.76 10.74
CA PRO A 73 -18.30 14.10 11.11
C PRO A 73 -17.62 15.10 10.16
N GLU A 74 -18.41 15.98 9.56
CA GLU A 74 -17.88 17.11 8.79
C GLU A 74 -17.35 18.14 9.78
N VAL A 75 -16.07 18.50 9.62
CA VAL A 75 -15.48 19.63 10.37
C VAL A 75 -16.13 20.90 9.84
N SER A 76 -16.61 21.77 10.72
CA SER A 76 -17.22 23.02 10.30
C SER A 76 -16.19 23.90 9.57
N SER A 77 -16.63 24.69 8.60
CA SER A 77 -15.77 25.65 7.88
C SER A 77 -15.09 26.64 8.83
N GLU A 78 -15.73 26.96 9.95
CA GLU A 78 -15.18 27.81 10.99
C GLU A 78 -14.02 27.14 11.72
N ASP A 79 -14.12 25.86 12.03
CA ASP A 79 -13.05 25.13 12.70
C ASP A 79 -11.89 24.83 11.74
N GLU A 80 -12.15 24.59 10.47
CA GLU A 80 -11.09 24.53 9.45
C GLU A 80 -10.32 25.85 9.36
N GLN A 81 -11.04 27.00 9.35
CA GLN A 81 -10.39 28.30 9.29
C GLN A 81 -9.50 28.56 10.51
N LYS A 82 -9.94 28.19 11.71
CA LYS A 82 -9.09 28.27 12.92
C LYS A 82 -7.80 27.48 12.81
N VAL A 83 -7.84 26.30 12.17
CA VAL A 83 -6.63 25.47 11.93
C VAL A 83 -5.71 26.15 10.92
N ILE A 84 -6.25 26.70 9.84
CA ILE A 84 -5.49 27.44 8.81
C ILE A 84 -4.80 28.65 9.46
N ASP A 85 -5.54 29.48 10.17
CA ASP A 85 -5.03 30.69 10.85
C ASP A 85 -3.91 30.34 11.83
N ARG A 86 -4.06 29.22 12.55
CA ARG A 86 -3.01 28.72 13.45
C ARG A 86 -1.76 28.29 12.70
N LEU A 87 -1.89 27.59 11.56
CA LEU A 87 -0.76 27.18 10.73
C LEU A 87 -0.06 28.38 10.11
N GLU A 88 -0.80 29.41 9.67
CA GLU A 88 -0.24 30.66 9.17
C GLU A 88 0.54 31.41 10.26
N THR A 89 0.02 31.44 11.48
CA THR A 89 0.73 32.00 12.63
C THR A 89 2.04 31.27 12.88
N ILE A 90 2.03 29.93 12.87
CA ILE A 90 3.26 29.12 13.03
C ILE A 90 4.24 29.38 11.88
N LYS A 91 3.74 29.45 10.63
CA LYS A 91 4.56 29.79 9.46
C LYS A 91 5.23 31.15 9.62
N ASN A 92 4.47 32.18 10.02
CA ASN A 92 5.01 33.52 10.27
C ASN A 92 6.08 33.53 11.34
N ASP A 93 5.87 32.79 12.42
CA ASP A 93 6.88 32.64 13.47
C ASP A 93 8.19 32.02 12.95
N ILE A 94 8.10 31.09 12.01
CA ILE A 94 9.27 30.43 11.43
C ILE A 94 9.97 31.37 10.43
N VAL A 95 9.19 31.96 9.52
CA VAL A 95 9.72 32.72 8.37
C VAL A 95 10.19 34.12 8.80
N VAL A 96 9.40 34.80 9.64
CA VAL A 96 9.64 36.19 10.03
C VAL A 96 10.47 36.28 11.33
N ASN A 97 10.11 35.47 12.33
CA ASN A 97 10.72 35.52 13.64
C ASN A 97 11.91 34.56 13.82
N GLY A 98 12.24 33.77 12.79
CA GLY A 98 13.37 32.84 12.81
C GLY A 98 13.19 31.62 13.74
N SER A 99 11.96 31.31 14.18
CA SER A 99 11.70 30.16 15.04
C SER A 99 12.06 28.86 14.34
N SER A 100 12.58 27.87 15.09
CA SER A 100 12.92 26.57 14.54
C SER A 100 11.66 25.78 14.12
N PHE A 101 11.61 25.33 12.87
CA PHE A 101 10.54 24.45 12.38
C PHE A 101 10.44 23.17 13.21
N ALA A 102 11.57 22.55 13.52
CA ALA A 102 11.61 21.32 14.32
C ALA A 102 11.01 21.53 15.72
N THR A 103 11.31 22.65 16.36
CA THR A 103 10.73 22.98 17.67
C THR A 103 9.21 23.17 17.58
N LYS A 104 8.73 23.87 16.55
CA LYS A 104 7.28 24.05 16.33
C LYS A 104 6.60 22.71 16.03
N ALA A 105 7.23 21.82 15.25
CA ALA A 105 6.71 20.48 14.98
C ALA A 105 6.61 19.62 16.25
N ILE A 106 7.62 19.62 17.12
CA ILE A 106 7.57 18.91 18.41
C ILE A 106 6.42 19.43 19.30
N LEU A 107 6.19 20.73 19.32
CA LEU A 107 5.18 21.34 20.19
C LEU A 107 3.75 21.16 19.66
N TYR A 108 3.55 21.34 18.36
CA TYR A 108 2.22 21.51 17.78
C TYR A 108 1.79 20.42 16.80
N SER A 109 2.69 19.61 16.24
CA SER A 109 2.31 18.55 15.31
C SER A 109 1.48 17.47 16.01
N GLN A 110 0.46 17.01 15.31
CA GLN A 110 -0.36 15.85 15.69
C GLN A 110 0.05 14.56 14.98
N ASP A 111 1.07 14.64 14.10
CA ASP A 111 1.58 13.46 13.42
C ASP A 111 2.44 12.60 14.37
N PRO A 112 1.98 11.38 14.74
CA PRO A 112 2.69 10.52 15.67
C PRO A 112 4.01 9.98 15.08
N GLY A 113 4.12 9.92 13.73
CA GLY A 113 5.28 9.34 13.05
C GLY A 113 6.50 10.25 13.05
N SER A 114 6.32 11.57 13.05
CA SER A 114 7.44 12.51 12.92
C SER A 114 7.54 13.58 14.02
N ARG A 115 6.49 13.75 14.81
CA ARG A 115 6.47 14.76 15.87
C ARG A 115 7.72 14.72 16.76
N SER A 116 8.08 13.53 17.25
CA SER A 116 9.22 13.34 18.16
C SER A 116 10.58 13.67 17.53
N THR A 117 10.66 13.59 16.20
CA THR A 117 11.88 13.87 15.43
C THR A 117 11.88 15.27 14.80
N GLY A 118 10.96 16.15 15.23
CA GLY A 118 10.83 17.51 14.71
C GLY A 118 10.22 17.58 13.30
N GLY A 119 9.33 16.66 12.96
CA GLY A 119 8.62 16.64 11.69
C GLY A 119 9.44 16.12 10.50
N LYS A 120 10.56 15.43 10.75
CA LYS A 120 11.48 15.01 9.67
C LYS A 120 10.94 13.84 8.85
N TYR A 121 10.93 14.03 7.53
CA TYR A 121 10.66 13.01 6.53
C TYR A 121 11.68 13.05 5.39
N THR A 122 11.91 11.89 4.76
CA THR A 122 12.67 11.82 3.52
C THR A 122 11.71 11.40 2.40
N LEU A 123 11.55 12.26 1.41
CA LEU A 123 10.74 12.00 0.23
C LEU A 123 11.64 11.47 -0.89
N ASN A 124 11.26 10.32 -1.45
CA ASN A 124 11.94 9.76 -2.62
C ASN A 124 10.99 9.82 -3.83
N ARG A 125 11.44 10.46 -4.92
CA ARG A 125 10.63 10.62 -6.14
C ARG A 125 10.24 9.28 -6.78
N ASN A 126 11.13 8.29 -6.71
CA ASN A 126 10.94 6.96 -7.31
C ASN A 126 10.15 5.99 -6.43
N ARG A 127 9.98 6.31 -5.15
CA ARG A 127 9.21 5.51 -4.17
C ARG A 127 8.33 6.43 -3.34
N PRO A 128 7.26 6.96 -3.90
CA PRO A 128 6.40 7.89 -3.20
C PRO A 128 5.64 7.18 -2.07
N GLN A 129 5.95 7.52 -0.83
CA GLN A 129 5.26 7.01 0.35
C GLN A 129 4.15 7.93 0.83
N MET A 130 4.14 9.18 0.35
CA MET A 130 3.19 10.21 0.74
C MET A 130 2.08 10.39 -0.29
N VAL A 131 0.93 10.91 0.17
CA VAL A 131 -0.20 11.26 -0.69
C VAL A 131 0.19 12.32 -1.73
N LYS A 132 -0.55 12.37 -2.83
CA LYS A 132 -0.22 13.21 -3.98
C LYS A 132 -0.13 14.70 -3.59
N GLU A 133 -1.07 15.19 -2.80
CA GLU A 133 -1.16 16.58 -2.36
C GLU A 133 0.09 17.02 -1.58
N PHE A 134 0.59 16.13 -0.72
CA PHE A 134 1.82 16.38 0.05
C PHE A 134 3.05 16.43 -0.86
N ARG A 135 3.15 15.52 -1.83
CA ARG A 135 4.26 15.50 -2.78
C ARG A 135 4.25 16.71 -3.68
N ASP A 136 3.09 17.08 -4.22
CA ASP A 136 2.94 18.25 -5.08
C ASP A 136 3.32 19.54 -4.35
N ALA A 137 2.97 19.67 -3.08
CA ALA A 137 3.40 20.79 -2.25
C ALA A 137 4.93 20.78 -2.02
N ALA A 138 5.50 19.62 -1.68
CA ALA A 138 6.92 19.50 -1.39
C ALA A 138 7.82 19.80 -2.61
N TYR A 139 7.44 19.29 -3.80
CA TYR A 139 8.26 19.47 -5.01
C TYR A 139 8.16 20.87 -5.64
N ARG A 140 7.25 21.72 -5.19
CA ARG A 140 7.18 23.14 -5.61
C ARG A 140 8.09 24.05 -4.80
N LEU A 141 8.54 23.60 -3.63
CA LEU A 141 9.34 24.38 -2.73
C LEU A 141 10.84 24.30 -3.04
N ARG A 142 11.54 25.37 -2.76
CA ARG A 142 13.00 25.44 -2.77
C ARG A 142 13.56 25.03 -1.43
N GLU A 143 14.86 24.73 -1.39
CA GLU A 143 15.57 24.47 -0.14
C GLU A 143 15.47 25.67 0.82
N GLY A 144 15.08 25.41 2.05
CA GLY A 144 14.82 26.42 3.09
C GLY A 144 13.40 27.01 3.12
N GLU A 145 12.60 26.79 2.07
CA GLU A 145 11.27 27.38 1.93
C GLU A 145 10.22 26.62 2.73
N VAL A 146 9.25 27.39 3.28
CA VAL A 146 8.09 26.88 4.03
C VAL A 146 6.83 27.07 3.19
N SER A 147 6.00 26.04 3.07
CA SER A 147 4.75 26.09 2.31
C SER A 147 3.68 26.96 2.97
N ASP A 148 2.69 27.36 2.18
CA ASP A 148 1.39 27.74 2.70
C ASP A 148 0.69 26.53 3.32
N PRO A 149 -0.31 26.73 4.20
CA PRO A 149 -1.17 25.65 4.67
C PRO A 149 -1.87 24.95 3.49
N PHE A 150 -1.82 23.61 3.46
CA PHE A 150 -2.51 22.81 2.45
C PHE A 150 -3.18 21.60 3.08
N LYS A 151 -4.27 21.13 2.45
CA LYS A 151 -5.08 20.02 2.93
C LYS A 151 -4.68 18.70 2.27
N THR A 152 -4.66 17.64 3.06
CA THR A 152 -4.57 16.26 2.60
C THR A 152 -5.69 15.43 3.23
N PRO A 153 -5.91 14.17 2.84
CA PRO A 153 -6.83 13.28 3.56
C PRO A 153 -6.50 13.10 5.05
N ASN A 154 -5.26 13.36 5.45
CA ASN A 154 -4.78 13.20 6.83
C ASN A 154 -4.87 14.49 7.66
N GLY A 155 -5.31 15.59 7.07
CA GLY A 155 -5.44 16.89 7.74
C GLY A 155 -4.73 18.04 7.05
N TRP A 156 -4.56 19.14 7.77
CA TRP A 156 -3.89 20.35 7.32
C TRP A 156 -2.40 20.33 7.65
N HIS A 157 -1.57 20.75 6.73
CA HIS A 157 -0.12 20.69 6.84
C HIS A 157 0.55 22.01 6.43
N ILE A 158 1.69 22.28 7.03
CA ILE A 158 2.77 23.13 6.50
C ILE A 158 4.04 22.28 6.44
N ILE A 159 4.85 22.46 5.44
CA ILE A 159 6.11 21.73 5.26
C ILE A 159 7.25 22.69 4.98
N LYS A 160 8.47 22.27 5.31
CA LYS A 160 9.70 22.96 4.98
C LYS A 160 10.66 22.01 4.29
N VAL A 161 11.29 22.43 3.22
CA VAL A 161 12.35 21.68 2.57
C VAL A 161 13.69 22.02 3.21
N ASP A 162 14.22 21.13 4.01
CA ASP A 162 15.52 21.36 4.67
C ASP A 162 16.69 21.12 3.71
N LYS A 163 16.59 20.11 2.82
CA LYS A 163 17.66 19.79 1.86
C LYS A 163 17.12 19.02 0.66
N ILE A 164 17.59 19.39 -0.51
CA ILE A 164 17.37 18.66 -1.76
C ILE A 164 18.63 17.87 -2.10
N ARG A 165 18.51 16.57 -2.31
CA ARG A 165 19.61 15.66 -2.68
C ARG A 165 19.33 15.00 -4.02
N GLY A 166 20.36 14.88 -4.83
CA GLY A 166 20.28 14.35 -6.18
C GLY A 166 19.94 15.48 -7.17
N GLN A 167 20.82 15.68 -8.13
CA GLN A 167 20.53 16.52 -9.31
C GLN A 167 19.80 15.65 -10.32
N GLU A 168 18.73 16.16 -10.93
CA GLU A 168 18.29 15.64 -12.20
C GLU A 168 19.46 15.86 -13.18
N VAL A 169 19.93 14.79 -13.76
CA VAL A 169 20.81 14.86 -14.92
C VAL A 169 19.83 15.05 -16.08
N ASP A 170 19.82 16.26 -16.66
CA ASP A 170 19.15 16.56 -17.91
C ASP A 170 19.68 15.66 -19.04
#